data_244e7683b663a6d7c21fe567e22f9b96
#
_entry.id   244e7683b663a6d7c21fe567e22f9b96
#
_cell.length_a   1.000
_cell.length_b   1.000
_cell.length_c   1.000
_cell.angle_alpha   90.00
_cell.angle_beta   90.00
_cell.angle_gamma   90.00
#
_symmetry.space_group_name_H-M   'P 1'
#
loop_
_entity.id
_entity.type
_entity.pdbx_description
1 polymer ?
#
loop_
_entity_poly.entity_id
_entity_poly.type
_entity_poly.pdbx_seq_one_letter_code
_entity_poly.pdbx_strand_id
1 'polypeptide(L)' 'MKTPELKYVTRRRAAVLLGLTETELSRISNESGLGHKEVAGPQEETYFTYEELRQICLMAVHQVN' A
#
# COMPACT_ATOMS: atom_id res chain seq x y z
N MET A 1 -20.97 14.48 15.08
CA MET A 1 -20.04 14.68 14.08
C MET A 1 -19.01 13.61 13.97
N LYS A 2 -18.76 13.25 12.77
CA LYS A 2 -17.90 12.17 12.55
C LYS A 2 -16.52 12.63 12.28
N THR A 3 -15.54 12.11 12.95
CA THR A 3 -14.19 12.41 12.58
C THR A 3 -13.87 11.61 11.35
N PRO A 4 -13.16 12.23 10.43
CA PRO A 4 -12.75 11.47 9.26
C PRO A 4 -11.81 10.38 9.70
N GLU A 5 -12.10 9.19 9.30
CA GLU A 5 -11.28 8.07 9.60
C GLU A 5 -10.32 7.85 8.49
N LEU A 6 -9.07 7.71 8.84
CA LEU A 6 -8.09 7.31 7.86
C LEU A 6 -8.30 5.85 7.60
N LYS A 7 -8.66 5.55 6.39
CA LYS A 7 -8.90 4.16 6.05
C LYS A 7 -7.63 3.55 5.50
N TYR A 8 -7.25 2.46 6.12
CA TYR A 8 -6.06 1.74 5.71
C TYR A 8 -6.46 0.38 5.19
N VAL A 9 -5.73 -0.11 4.22
CA VAL A 9 -5.90 -1.47 3.74
C VAL A 9 -4.59 -2.19 3.92
N THR A 10 -4.69 -3.49 4.13
CA THR A 10 -3.49 -4.30 4.29
C THR A 10 -2.77 -4.42 2.95
N ARG A 11 -1.51 -4.84 3.01
CA ARG A 11 -0.75 -5.03 1.78
C ARG A 11 -1.44 -6.02 0.85
N ARG A 12 -1.96 -7.09 1.43
CA ARG A 12 -2.63 -8.10 0.63
C ARG A 12 -3.82 -7.52 -0.12
N ARG A 13 -4.64 -6.76 0.59
CA ARG A 13 -5.80 -6.18 -0.03
C ARG A 13 -5.42 -5.11 -1.03
N ALA A 14 -4.39 -4.34 -0.71
CA ALA A 14 -3.92 -3.30 -1.61
C ALA A 14 -3.45 -3.93 -2.92
N ALA A 15 -2.75 -5.05 -2.84
CA ALA A 15 -2.29 -5.72 -4.04
C ALA A 15 -3.47 -6.13 -4.91
N VAL A 16 -4.51 -6.67 -4.29
CA VAL A 16 -5.70 -7.05 -5.03
C VAL A 16 -6.34 -5.85 -5.71
N LEU A 17 -6.47 -4.77 -4.97
CA LEU A 17 -7.10 -3.57 -5.50
C LEU A 17 -6.30 -2.96 -6.65
N LEU A 18 -5.00 -3.08 -6.59
CA LEU A 18 -4.13 -2.50 -7.61
C LEU A 18 -3.83 -3.46 -8.76
N GLY A 19 -4.23 -4.72 -8.61
CA GLY A 19 -3.93 -5.70 -9.64
C GLY A 19 -2.47 -6.11 -9.67
N LEU A 20 -1.82 -6.04 -8.51
CA LEU A 20 -0.41 -6.39 -8.39
C LEU A 20 -0.25 -7.62 -7.52
N THR A 21 0.92 -8.22 -7.61
CA THR A 21 1.25 -9.27 -6.64
C THR A 21 1.74 -8.58 -5.38
N GLU A 22 1.70 -9.32 -4.26
CA GLU A 22 2.19 -8.76 -3.01
C GLU A 22 3.67 -8.45 -3.10
N THR A 23 4.41 -9.27 -3.85
CA THR A 23 5.83 -9.04 -4.01
C THR A 23 6.10 -7.74 -4.75
N GLU A 24 5.34 -7.50 -5.80
CA GLU A 24 5.50 -6.25 -6.55
C GLU A 24 5.14 -5.05 -5.72
N LEU A 25 4.07 -5.17 -4.95
CA LEU A 25 3.65 -4.07 -4.09
C LEU A 25 4.70 -3.80 -3.02
N SER A 26 5.27 -4.85 -2.45
CA SER A 26 6.31 -4.68 -1.45
C SER A 26 7.52 -3.96 -2.03
N ARG A 27 7.89 -4.31 -3.25
CA ARG A 27 9.03 -3.66 -3.88
C ARG A 27 8.75 -2.18 -4.11
N ILE A 28 7.57 -1.87 -4.62
CA ILE A 28 7.20 -0.48 -4.87
C ILE A 28 7.16 0.30 -3.55
N SER A 29 6.61 -0.33 -2.52
CA SER A 29 6.55 0.30 -1.22
C SER A 29 7.94 0.63 -0.69
N ASN A 30 8.86 -0.32 -0.82
CA ASN A 30 10.22 -0.10 -0.35
C ASN A 30 10.94 0.98 -1.13
N GLU A 31 10.72 1.01 -2.43
CA GLU A 31 11.41 1.98 -3.27
C GLU A 31 10.86 3.38 -3.13
N SER A 32 9.56 3.49 -2.91
CA SER A 32 8.90 4.79 -2.86
C SER A 32 8.79 5.33 -1.45
N GLY A 33 8.89 4.48 -0.46
CA GLY A 33 8.69 4.89 0.92
C GLY A 33 7.23 5.02 1.30
N LEU A 34 6.34 4.58 0.44
CA LEU A 34 4.92 4.64 0.76
C LEU A 34 4.53 3.42 1.56
N GLY A 35 3.48 3.58 2.37
CA GLY A 35 3.04 2.50 3.21
C GLY A 35 3.46 2.71 4.65
N HIS A 36 2.73 2.06 5.54
CA HIS A 36 2.97 2.18 6.97
C HIS A 36 3.16 0.80 7.56
N LYS A 37 4.27 0.58 8.20
CA LYS A 37 4.56 -0.70 8.81
C LYS A 37 4.24 -0.68 10.27
N GLU A 38 3.56 -1.71 10.72
CA GLU A 38 3.27 -1.86 12.12
C GLU A 38 3.77 -3.20 12.59
N VAL A 39 4.44 -3.20 13.71
CA VAL A 39 4.95 -4.43 14.28
C VAL A 39 4.14 -4.72 15.52
N ALA A 40 3.52 -5.88 15.54
CA ALA A 40 2.75 -6.32 16.68
C ALA A 40 3.27 -7.67 17.09
N GLY A 41 4.12 -7.69 18.12
CA GLY A 41 4.74 -8.92 18.53
C GLY A 41 5.65 -9.44 17.45
N PRO A 42 5.54 -10.72 17.10
CA PRO A 42 6.41 -11.29 16.07
C PRO A 42 5.94 -11.00 14.66
N GLN A 43 4.84 -10.28 14.51
CA GLN A 43 4.28 -10.06 13.20
C GLN A 43 4.46 -8.63 12.74
N GLU A 44 4.72 -8.48 11.47
CA GLU A 44 4.85 -7.18 10.86
C GLU A 44 3.82 -7.07 9.76
N GLU A 45 3.08 -5.98 9.76
CA GLU A 45 2.04 -5.78 8.77
C GLU A 45 2.24 -4.43 8.10
N THR A 46 2.02 -4.36 6.82
CA THR A 46 2.12 -3.12 6.08
C THR A 46 0.73 -2.68 5.66
N TYR A 47 0.42 -1.42 5.90
CA TYR A 47 -0.87 -0.85 5.57
C TYR A 47 -0.68 0.32 4.62
N PHE A 48 -1.69 0.56 3.81
CA PHE A 48 -1.66 1.66 2.85
C PHE A 48 -2.94 2.47 2.95
N THR A 49 -2.82 3.78 2.85
CA THR A 49 -3.99 4.62 2.72
C THR A 49 -4.42 4.64 1.27
N TYR A 50 -5.65 5.08 1.02
CA TYR A 50 -6.13 5.17 -0.35
C TYR A 50 -5.32 6.17 -1.15
N GLU A 51 -4.85 7.22 -0.50
CA GLU A 51 -4.01 8.18 -1.16
C GLU A 51 -2.72 7.53 -1.64
N GLU A 52 -2.14 6.70 -0.79
CA GLU A 52 -0.92 6.01 -1.16
C GLU A 52 -1.16 5.01 -2.29
N LEU A 53 -2.32 4.34 -2.25
CA LEU A 53 -2.66 3.43 -3.33
C LEU A 53 -2.75 4.16 -4.66
N ARG A 54 -3.30 5.35 -4.61
CA ARG A 54 -3.42 6.15 -5.82
C ARG A 54 -2.05 6.49 -6.37
N GLN A 55 -1.13 6.88 -5.49
CA GLN A 55 0.22 7.22 -5.94
C GLN A 55 0.94 6.02 -6.49
N ILE A 56 0.76 4.87 -5.86
CA ILE A 56 1.38 3.65 -6.34
C ILE A 56 0.82 3.28 -7.71
N CYS A 57 -0.47 3.47 -7.88
CA CYS A 57 -1.11 3.17 -9.16
C CYS A 57 -0.51 4.03 -10.27
N LEU A 58 -0.29 5.30 -9.98
CA LEU A 58 0.30 6.19 -10.95
C LEU A 58 1.72 5.79 -11.31
N MET A 59 2.48 5.37 -10.31
CA MET A 59 3.84 4.94 -10.55
C MET A 59 3.87 3.67 -11.39
N ALA A 60 2.96 2.75 -11.11
CA ALA A 60 2.90 1.51 -11.85
C ALA A 60 2.57 1.77 -13.31
N VAL A 61 1.65 2.70 -13.55
CA VAL A 61 1.29 3.04 -14.91
C VAL A 61 2.49 3.62 -15.67
N HIS A 62 3.26 4.44 -14.98
CA HIS A 62 4.40 5.06 -15.62
C HIS A 62 5.52 4.08 -15.91
N GLN A 63 5.52 2.95 -15.25
CA GLN A 63 6.58 1.98 -15.46
C GLN A 63 6.29 1.04 -16.62
N VAL A 64 5.13 1.15 -17.18
CA VAL A 64 4.78 0.29 -18.31
C VAL A 64 5.37 0.88 -19.57
N ASN A 65 6.09 0.09 -20.26
CA ASN A 65 6.68 0.56 -21.54
C ASN A 65 6.22 -0.30 -22.66
#